data_9bc5507744ccbbdd06d81316db78b749
#
_entry.id   9bc5507744ccbbdd06d81316db78b749
#
_cell.length_a   1.000
_cell.length_b   1.000
_cell.length_c   1.000
_cell.angle_alpha   90.00
_cell.angle_beta   90.00
_cell.angle_gamma   90.00
#
_symmetry.space_group_name_H-M   'P 1'
#
loop_
_entity.id
_entity.type
_entity.pdbx_description
1 polymer ?
#
loop_
_entity_poly.entity_id
_entity_poly.type
_entity_poly.pdbx_seq_one_letter_code
_entity_poly.pdbx_strand_id
1 'polypeptide(L)'
;MYLENLVFDAVDPQRLGHFWADALGLVTLTDEPDSFEARLFVPDGPVLDLCFQPVASPPHDPQRLVLGLNAAEPAGGLTGDGVTDSLLSLGARSAGDAPDDESWTMLLDPEGNAFRVLEPRAEFSGSGPVATVSVDAGDVDVTAEFWHHLTGWDTVPTAHAHTLRHPSARGPLLEIVPESAPKSAGAKNRLHLDLRLEDGDNAEAAAVLVSELGGEEYDGGWGPL
;
A
#
# COMPACT_ATOMS: atom_id res chain seq x y z
N MET A 1 15.46 -10.55 -0.52
CA MET A 1 14.72 -9.25 -0.59
C MET A 1 13.44 -9.35 0.18
N TYR A 2 12.91 -8.23 0.67
CA TYR A 2 11.60 -8.17 1.33
C TYR A 2 10.89 -6.86 1.00
N LEU A 3 9.56 -6.85 1.08
CA LEU A 3 8.75 -5.65 0.97
C LEU A 3 8.98 -4.79 2.21
N GLU A 4 9.48 -3.57 2.02
CA GLU A 4 9.80 -2.65 3.11
C GLU A 4 8.84 -1.47 3.18
N ASN A 5 8.64 -0.78 2.03
CA ASN A 5 7.92 0.48 2.06
C ASN A 5 6.67 0.49 1.18
N LEU A 6 5.66 1.20 1.68
CA LEU A 6 4.56 1.78 0.92
C LEU A 6 4.90 3.26 0.73
N VAL A 7 5.19 3.67 -0.49
CA VAL A 7 5.64 5.03 -0.79
C VAL A 7 4.51 5.84 -1.41
N PHE A 8 4.32 7.06 -0.91
CA PHE A 8 3.35 8.03 -1.41
C PHE A 8 4.09 9.23 -2.00
N ASP A 9 3.81 9.55 -3.25
CA ASP A 9 4.15 10.85 -3.82
C ASP A 9 3.23 11.91 -3.20
N ALA A 10 3.80 12.85 -2.47
CA ALA A 10 3.08 13.86 -1.69
C ALA A 10 3.52 15.28 -2.06
N VAL A 11 2.57 16.18 -2.19
CA VAL A 11 2.86 17.63 -2.34
C VAL A 11 3.28 18.23 -1.01
N ASP A 12 2.71 17.71 0.08
CA ASP A 12 3.05 18.07 1.46
C ASP A 12 3.28 16.79 2.27
N PRO A 13 4.51 16.20 2.20
CA PRO A 13 4.85 14.94 2.85
C PRO A 13 4.54 14.91 4.34
N GLN A 14 4.86 15.98 5.05
CA GLN A 14 4.66 16.08 6.50
C GLN A 14 3.17 16.05 6.85
N ARG A 15 2.35 16.84 6.18
CA ARG A 15 0.90 16.89 6.40
C ARG A 15 0.22 15.55 6.07
N LEU A 16 0.58 14.95 4.93
CA LEU A 16 0.02 13.67 4.52
C LEU A 16 0.48 12.55 5.44
N GLY A 17 1.75 12.58 5.84
CA GLY A 17 2.33 11.63 6.78
C GLY A 17 1.66 11.67 8.15
N HIS A 18 1.41 12.84 8.71
CA HIS A 18 0.66 12.99 9.97
C HIS A 18 -0.76 12.42 9.88
N PHE A 19 -1.47 12.68 8.76
CA PHE A 19 -2.79 12.08 8.55
C PHE A 19 -2.73 10.54 8.63
N TRP A 20 -1.80 9.91 7.91
CA TRP A 20 -1.68 8.47 7.90
C TRP A 20 -1.13 7.90 9.23
N ALA A 21 -0.22 8.62 9.89
CA ALA A 21 0.28 8.23 11.21
C ALA A 21 -0.85 8.18 12.25
N ASP A 22 -1.71 9.19 12.28
CA ASP A 22 -2.87 9.25 13.18
C ASP A 22 -3.93 8.21 12.79
N ALA A 23 -4.22 8.06 11.49
CA ALA A 23 -5.22 7.12 10.99
C ALA A 23 -4.87 5.65 11.29
N LEU A 24 -3.59 5.29 11.20
CA LEU A 24 -3.11 3.92 11.33
C LEU A 24 -2.35 3.65 12.63
N GLY A 25 -2.17 4.66 13.50
CA GLY A 25 -1.41 4.53 14.74
C GLY A 25 0.05 4.17 14.51
N LEU A 26 0.68 4.78 13.50
CA LEU A 26 2.05 4.48 13.11
C LEU A 26 3.06 5.04 14.11
N VAL A 27 4.24 4.43 14.14
CA VAL A 27 5.39 4.95 14.89
C VAL A 27 6.22 5.84 13.96
N THR A 28 6.21 7.14 14.18
CA THR A 28 6.97 8.10 13.37
C THR A 28 8.47 7.83 13.48
N LEU A 29 9.15 7.73 12.36
CA LEU A 29 10.60 7.55 12.23
C LEU A 29 11.29 8.84 11.78
N THR A 30 10.70 9.53 10.79
CA THR A 30 11.16 10.81 10.25
C THR A 30 9.97 11.76 10.17
N ASP A 31 10.17 13.01 10.58
CA ASP A 31 9.14 14.08 10.55
C ASP A 31 9.80 15.40 10.12
N GLU A 32 10.02 15.54 8.82
CA GLU A 32 10.66 16.69 8.20
C GLU A 32 9.71 17.28 7.14
N PRO A 33 9.82 18.58 6.80
CA PRO A 33 8.89 19.22 5.85
C PRO A 33 8.85 18.55 4.46
N ASP A 34 9.96 17.99 4.02
CA ASP A 34 10.14 17.36 2.69
C ASP A 34 10.32 15.83 2.76
N SER A 35 10.13 15.23 3.93
CA SER A 35 10.23 13.78 4.11
C SER A 35 9.51 13.35 5.37
N PHE A 36 8.56 12.45 5.25
CA PHE A 36 7.92 11.83 6.41
C PHE A 36 7.98 10.31 6.26
N GLU A 37 8.32 9.64 7.34
CA GLU A 37 8.37 8.17 7.38
C GLU A 37 7.79 7.67 8.70
N ALA A 38 6.96 6.66 8.64
CA ALA A 38 6.36 6.07 9.82
C ALA A 38 6.12 4.57 9.66
N ARG A 39 6.36 3.82 10.72
CA ARG A 39 6.31 2.36 10.76
C ARG A 39 4.94 1.84 11.14
N LEU A 40 4.41 0.96 10.30
CA LEU A 40 3.27 0.12 10.63
C LEU A 40 3.74 -1.07 11.48
N PHE A 41 3.26 -1.11 12.71
CA PHE A 41 3.58 -2.21 13.61
C PHE A 41 2.47 -3.26 13.63
N VAL A 42 2.80 -4.47 13.18
CA VAL A 42 1.94 -5.65 13.30
C VAL A 42 2.71 -6.71 14.09
N PRO A 43 2.24 -7.13 15.28
CA PRO A 43 2.94 -8.12 16.10
C PRO A 43 3.18 -9.42 15.33
N ASP A 44 4.43 -9.88 15.32
CA ASP A 44 4.89 -11.08 14.59
C ASP A 44 4.68 -11.01 13.06
N GLY A 45 4.38 -9.84 12.51
CA GLY A 45 4.15 -9.58 11.10
C GLY A 45 5.37 -9.01 10.38
N PRO A 46 5.19 -8.64 9.10
CA PRO A 46 6.22 -7.91 8.37
C PRO A 46 6.45 -6.52 8.99
N VAL A 47 7.67 -6.02 8.84
CA VAL A 47 7.97 -4.61 9.11
C VAL A 47 7.68 -3.86 7.82
N LEU A 48 6.72 -2.95 7.86
CA LEU A 48 6.34 -2.10 6.73
C LEU A 48 6.37 -0.64 7.16
N ASP A 49 7.00 0.19 6.35
CA ASP A 49 7.04 1.62 6.58
C ASP A 49 6.22 2.35 5.52
N LEU A 50 5.53 3.41 5.91
CA LEU A 50 4.89 4.34 5.00
C LEU A 50 5.83 5.54 4.82
N CYS A 51 6.27 5.76 3.58
CA CYS A 51 7.18 6.84 3.22
C CYS A 51 6.44 7.87 2.36
N PHE A 52 6.58 9.15 2.70
CA PHE A 52 5.96 10.25 1.96
C PHE A 52 7.05 11.10 1.35
N GLN A 53 7.12 11.10 0.02
CA GLN A 53 8.19 11.72 -0.74
C GLN A 53 7.70 12.94 -1.52
N PRO A 54 8.50 14.03 -1.57
CA PRO A 54 8.05 15.29 -2.15
C PRO A 54 7.94 15.21 -3.67
N VAL A 55 6.81 15.67 -4.18
CA VAL A 55 6.59 15.90 -5.61
C VAL A 55 6.04 17.30 -5.84
N ALA A 56 6.37 17.91 -6.98
CA ALA A 56 5.89 19.26 -7.31
C ALA A 56 4.37 19.30 -7.56
N SER A 57 3.81 18.20 -8.05
CA SER A 57 2.37 18.02 -8.26
C SER A 57 2.05 16.52 -8.27
N PRO A 58 0.87 16.11 -7.77
CA PRO A 58 0.49 14.71 -7.83
C PRO A 58 0.36 14.25 -9.28
N PRO A 59 0.67 12.98 -9.59
CA PRO A 59 0.41 12.39 -10.89
C PRO A 59 -1.07 12.51 -11.27
N HIS A 60 -1.35 12.70 -12.56
CA HIS A 60 -2.72 12.83 -13.08
C HIS A 60 -3.34 11.49 -13.48
N ASP A 61 -2.54 10.44 -13.56
CA ASP A 61 -3.01 9.10 -13.94
C ASP A 61 -3.84 8.44 -12.82
N PRO A 62 -4.74 7.52 -13.18
CA PRO A 62 -5.50 6.76 -12.20
C PRO A 62 -4.59 6.07 -11.18
N GLN A 63 -4.99 6.11 -9.92
CA GLN A 63 -4.30 5.40 -8.85
C GLN A 63 -4.39 3.90 -9.08
N ARG A 64 -3.27 3.20 -8.91
CA ARG A 64 -3.11 1.76 -9.19
C ARG A 64 -2.84 0.93 -7.95
N LEU A 65 -2.59 1.58 -6.83
CA LEU A 65 -2.39 0.95 -5.55
C LEU A 65 -3.37 1.57 -4.56
N VAL A 66 -4.20 0.75 -3.93
CA VAL A 66 -5.26 1.20 -3.01
C VAL A 66 -5.13 0.46 -1.70
N LEU A 67 -5.07 1.20 -0.59
CA LEU A 67 -5.10 0.63 0.75
C LEU A 67 -6.53 0.32 1.18
N GLY A 68 -6.72 -0.84 1.80
CA GLY A 68 -7.95 -1.21 2.51
C GLY A 68 -7.70 -1.23 4.01
N LEU A 69 -8.37 -0.36 4.75
CA LEU A 69 -8.26 -0.28 6.21
C LEU A 69 -9.17 -1.29 6.88
N ASN A 70 -8.66 -1.94 7.93
CA ASN A 70 -9.39 -2.96 8.67
C ASN A 70 -10.25 -2.34 9.78
N ALA A 71 -11.54 -2.25 9.58
CA ALA A 71 -12.44 -1.71 10.61
C ALA A 71 -12.53 -2.60 11.86
N ALA A 72 -12.11 -3.88 11.80
CA ALA A 72 -12.10 -4.79 12.96
C ALA A 72 -10.83 -4.64 13.83
N GLU A 73 -9.72 -4.21 13.25
CA GLU A 73 -8.43 -4.02 13.93
C GLU A 73 -7.94 -2.58 13.73
N PRO A 74 -8.77 -1.55 14.03
CA PRO A 74 -8.38 -0.17 13.81
C PRO A 74 -7.27 0.23 14.77
N ALA A 75 -6.39 1.12 14.30
CA ALA A 75 -5.35 1.71 15.13
C ALA A 75 -5.78 3.01 15.81
N GLY A 76 -4.91 3.58 16.62
CA GLY A 76 -5.09 4.94 17.15
C GLY A 76 -6.28 5.13 18.09
N GLY A 77 -6.88 4.06 18.60
CA GLY A 77 -8.07 4.15 19.45
C GLY A 77 -9.38 4.37 18.66
N LEU A 78 -9.34 4.24 17.34
CA LEU A 78 -10.55 4.21 16.50
C LEU A 78 -11.40 2.98 16.86
N THR A 79 -12.72 3.11 16.80
CA THR A 79 -13.64 2.01 17.07
C THR A 79 -14.34 1.58 15.78
N GLY A 80 -14.62 0.29 15.61
CA GLY A 80 -15.19 -0.28 14.39
C GLY A 80 -16.36 0.53 13.81
N ASP A 81 -17.34 0.89 14.63
CA ASP A 81 -18.54 1.64 14.20
C ASP A 81 -18.27 3.13 13.90
N GLY A 82 -17.10 3.67 14.29
CA GLY A 82 -16.74 5.09 14.13
C GLY A 82 -15.46 5.33 13.29
N VAL A 83 -14.90 4.30 12.66
CA VAL A 83 -13.65 4.44 11.89
C VAL A 83 -13.80 5.49 10.79
N THR A 84 -14.86 5.42 10.00
CA THR A 84 -15.11 6.38 8.92
C THR A 84 -15.25 7.81 9.45
N ASP A 85 -16.04 8.03 10.51
CA ASP A 85 -16.22 9.35 11.11
C ASP A 85 -14.91 9.90 11.69
N SER A 86 -14.13 9.04 12.30
CA SER A 86 -12.80 9.41 12.82
C SER A 86 -11.85 9.83 11.69
N LEU A 87 -11.80 9.07 10.60
CA LEU A 87 -10.98 9.40 9.42
C LEU A 87 -11.43 10.73 8.79
N LEU A 88 -12.74 10.97 8.68
CA LEU A 88 -13.27 12.26 8.22
C LEU A 88 -12.85 13.40 9.14
N SER A 89 -12.84 13.20 10.46
CA SER A 89 -12.38 14.19 11.43
C SER A 89 -10.88 14.50 11.33
N LEU A 90 -10.07 13.53 10.90
CA LEU A 90 -8.64 13.71 10.62
C LEU A 90 -8.37 14.43 9.29
N GLY A 91 -9.37 14.59 8.43
CA GLY A 91 -9.24 15.32 7.16
C GLY A 91 -9.45 14.47 5.90
N ALA A 92 -9.86 13.21 6.03
CA ALA A 92 -10.34 12.44 4.89
C ALA A 92 -11.61 13.05 4.31
N ARG A 93 -11.90 12.71 3.07
CA ARG A 93 -13.13 13.16 2.37
C ARG A 93 -13.84 11.94 1.78
N SER A 94 -15.16 11.94 1.75
CA SER A 94 -15.93 10.92 1.02
C SER A 94 -15.64 10.99 -0.47
N ALA A 95 -15.41 9.83 -1.09
CA ALA A 95 -15.26 9.70 -2.54
C ALA A 95 -16.58 9.31 -3.23
N GLY A 96 -17.68 9.25 -2.48
CA GLY A 96 -18.97 8.76 -2.93
C GLY A 96 -19.30 7.39 -2.31
N ASP A 97 -20.49 6.90 -2.61
CA ASP A 97 -20.93 5.60 -2.13
C ASP A 97 -20.27 4.46 -2.91
N ALA A 98 -19.98 3.36 -2.22
CA ALA A 98 -19.60 2.12 -2.89
C ALA A 98 -20.73 1.63 -3.82
N PRO A 99 -20.43 0.81 -4.84
CA PRO A 99 -21.45 0.07 -5.54
C PRO A 99 -22.35 -0.73 -4.56
N ASP A 100 -23.62 -0.88 -4.87
CA ASP A 100 -24.66 -1.46 -4.00
C ASP A 100 -24.34 -2.89 -3.48
N ASP A 101 -23.42 -3.59 -4.14
CA ASP A 101 -22.97 -4.95 -3.84
C ASP A 101 -21.61 -5.04 -3.10
N GLU A 102 -21.01 -3.88 -2.79
CA GLU A 102 -19.69 -3.81 -2.14
C GLU A 102 -19.79 -3.43 -0.66
N SER A 103 -19.05 -4.13 0.17
CA SER A 103 -19.02 -3.93 1.62
C SER A 103 -17.79 -3.12 2.07
N TRP A 104 -17.64 -1.92 1.49
CA TRP A 104 -16.57 -0.98 1.86
C TRP A 104 -17.02 0.48 1.62
N THR A 105 -16.35 1.39 2.30
CA THR A 105 -16.54 2.84 2.06
C THR A 105 -15.29 3.39 1.39
N MET A 106 -15.44 4.15 0.30
CA MET A 106 -14.33 4.83 -0.36
C MET A 106 -14.13 6.22 0.22
N LEU A 107 -12.92 6.49 0.66
CA LEU A 107 -12.48 7.78 1.14
C LEU A 107 -11.29 8.28 0.32
N LEU A 108 -11.04 9.58 0.40
CA LEU A 108 -9.85 10.25 -0.12
C LEU A 108 -9.07 10.81 1.06
N ASP A 109 -7.76 10.64 1.06
CA ASP A 109 -6.88 11.29 1.99
C ASP A 109 -6.78 12.83 1.73
N PRO A 110 -6.05 13.61 2.51
CA PRO A 110 -5.92 15.05 2.31
C PRO A 110 -5.40 15.47 0.94
N GLU A 111 -4.65 14.63 0.24
CA GLU A 111 -4.14 14.89 -1.11
C GLU A 111 -4.93 14.20 -2.23
N GLY A 112 -6.00 13.49 -1.88
CA GLY A 112 -6.91 12.87 -2.83
C GLY A 112 -6.49 11.46 -3.27
N ASN A 113 -5.62 10.78 -2.51
CA ASN A 113 -5.40 9.36 -2.72
C ASN A 113 -6.61 8.57 -2.20
N ALA A 114 -7.16 7.70 -3.05
CA ALA A 114 -8.28 6.86 -2.69
C ALA A 114 -7.84 5.71 -1.77
N PHE A 115 -8.65 5.42 -0.76
CA PHE A 115 -8.48 4.26 0.10
C PHE A 115 -9.86 3.74 0.54
N ARG A 116 -9.91 2.49 0.99
CA ARG A 116 -11.14 1.82 1.41
C ARG A 116 -11.16 1.63 2.92
N VAL A 117 -12.34 1.73 3.52
CA VAL A 117 -12.61 1.21 4.86
C VAL A 117 -13.42 -0.07 4.67
N LEU A 118 -12.83 -1.20 5.01
CA LEU A 118 -13.38 -2.53 4.75
C LEU A 118 -14.16 -3.02 5.96
N GLU A 119 -15.32 -3.65 5.71
CA GLU A 119 -16.01 -4.37 6.77
C GLU A 119 -15.21 -5.56 7.29
N PRO A 120 -15.40 -5.93 8.58
CA PRO A 120 -14.68 -7.05 9.16
C PRO A 120 -14.93 -8.37 8.41
N ARG A 121 -13.82 -9.06 8.08
CA ARG A 121 -13.84 -10.41 7.47
C ARG A 121 -12.82 -11.29 8.15
N ALA A 122 -13.08 -12.60 8.20
CA ALA A 122 -12.17 -13.56 8.82
C ALA A 122 -10.78 -13.58 8.18
N GLU A 123 -10.70 -13.33 6.87
CA GLU A 123 -9.45 -13.28 6.10
C GLU A 123 -8.54 -12.13 6.52
N PHE A 124 -9.09 -11.05 7.07
CA PHE A 124 -8.34 -9.89 7.57
C PHE A 124 -7.82 -10.06 9.00
N SER A 125 -8.11 -11.18 9.65
CA SER A 125 -7.64 -11.42 11.01
C SER A 125 -6.11 -11.39 11.09
N GLY A 126 -5.58 -10.59 12.01
CA GLY A 126 -4.16 -10.41 12.21
C GLY A 126 -3.46 -9.55 11.16
N SER A 127 -4.21 -8.83 10.33
CA SER A 127 -3.63 -7.87 9.38
C SER A 127 -3.13 -6.60 10.06
N GLY A 128 -3.65 -6.30 11.25
CA GLY A 128 -3.51 -4.96 11.85
C GLY A 128 -4.44 -3.95 11.17
N PRO A 129 -4.13 -2.65 11.25
CA PRO A 129 -5.01 -1.59 10.76
C PRO A 129 -5.12 -1.52 9.23
N VAL A 130 -4.18 -2.10 8.49
CA VAL A 130 -4.24 -2.25 7.04
C VAL A 130 -4.60 -3.70 6.72
N ALA A 131 -5.80 -3.93 6.19
CA ALA A 131 -6.25 -5.26 5.78
C ALA A 131 -5.64 -5.68 4.45
N THR A 132 -5.66 -4.77 3.47
CA THR A 132 -5.23 -5.06 2.11
C THR A 132 -4.39 -3.95 1.50
N VAL A 133 -3.49 -4.34 0.62
CA VAL A 133 -2.82 -3.49 -0.35
C VAL A 133 -3.20 -4.05 -1.72
N SER A 134 -4.12 -3.40 -2.42
CA SER A 134 -4.60 -3.86 -3.74
C SER A 134 -3.79 -3.19 -4.84
N VAL A 135 -3.26 -3.99 -5.76
CA VAL A 135 -2.43 -3.55 -6.90
C VAL A 135 -3.13 -3.90 -8.21
N ASP A 136 -3.44 -2.90 -9.00
CA ASP A 136 -4.00 -3.07 -10.34
C ASP A 136 -2.95 -3.63 -11.30
N ALA A 137 -3.27 -4.70 -12.01
CA ALA A 137 -2.39 -5.40 -12.93
C ALA A 137 -3.05 -5.69 -14.28
N GLY A 138 -2.31 -5.49 -15.36
CA GLY A 138 -2.74 -5.87 -16.71
C GLY A 138 -2.74 -7.39 -16.92
N ASP A 139 -1.80 -8.09 -16.28
CA ASP A 139 -1.74 -9.55 -16.19
C ASP A 139 -1.59 -9.95 -14.73
N VAL A 140 -2.68 -10.44 -14.15
CA VAL A 140 -2.75 -10.74 -12.71
C VAL A 140 -1.92 -11.98 -12.33
N ASP A 141 -1.81 -12.97 -13.22
CA ASP A 141 -1.02 -14.19 -12.98
C ASP A 141 0.47 -13.82 -12.93
N VAL A 142 0.95 -13.12 -13.95
CA VAL A 142 2.35 -12.67 -14.04
C VAL A 142 2.71 -11.75 -12.88
N THR A 143 1.84 -10.80 -12.54
CA THR A 143 2.10 -9.85 -11.46
C THR A 143 2.08 -10.54 -10.08
N ALA A 144 1.20 -11.50 -9.85
CA ALA A 144 1.19 -12.27 -8.60
C ALA A 144 2.45 -13.12 -8.45
N GLU A 145 2.91 -13.77 -9.53
CA GLU A 145 4.16 -14.54 -9.55
C GLU A 145 5.38 -13.62 -9.29
N PHE A 146 5.40 -12.45 -9.90
CA PHE A 146 6.43 -11.42 -9.68
C PHE A 146 6.53 -11.08 -8.19
N TRP A 147 5.44 -10.67 -7.56
CA TRP A 147 5.45 -10.28 -6.15
C TRP A 147 5.72 -11.46 -5.21
N HIS A 148 5.21 -12.66 -5.51
CA HIS A 148 5.54 -13.88 -4.76
C HIS A 148 7.05 -14.13 -4.70
N HIS A 149 7.72 -14.09 -5.86
CA HIS A 149 9.16 -14.34 -5.95
C HIS A 149 10.00 -13.26 -5.27
N LEU A 150 9.62 -11.99 -5.40
CA LEU A 150 10.42 -10.89 -4.86
C LEU A 150 10.24 -10.69 -3.36
N THR A 151 9.06 -10.98 -2.82
CA THR A 151 8.75 -10.78 -1.39
C THR A 151 8.87 -12.04 -0.56
N GLY A 152 8.80 -13.21 -1.19
CA GLY A 152 8.67 -14.49 -0.50
C GLY A 152 7.30 -14.68 0.20
N TRP A 153 6.30 -13.87 -0.16
CA TRP A 153 4.96 -14.01 0.40
C TRP A 153 4.21 -15.15 -0.26
N ASP A 154 3.45 -15.92 0.52
CA ASP A 154 2.72 -17.10 0.07
C ASP A 154 1.37 -16.74 -0.56
N THR A 155 1.00 -17.44 -1.64
CA THR A 155 -0.36 -17.36 -2.18
C THR A 155 -1.36 -17.94 -1.20
N VAL A 156 -2.41 -17.19 -0.89
CA VAL A 156 -3.46 -17.62 0.05
C VAL A 156 -4.84 -17.60 -0.61
N PRO A 157 -5.73 -18.55 -0.25
CA PRO A 157 -7.08 -18.59 -0.78
C PRO A 157 -7.94 -17.49 -0.15
N THR A 158 -8.41 -16.56 -0.96
CA THR A 158 -9.36 -15.52 -0.57
C THR A 158 -10.48 -15.41 -1.61
N ALA A 159 -11.35 -14.42 -1.47
CA ALA A 159 -12.34 -14.10 -2.51
C ALA A 159 -11.67 -13.65 -3.83
N HIS A 160 -10.45 -13.13 -3.76
CA HIS A 160 -9.62 -12.75 -4.90
C HIS A 160 -8.58 -13.84 -5.17
N ALA A 161 -8.54 -14.36 -6.39
CA ALA A 161 -7.70 -15.51 -6.77
C ALA A 161 -6.18 -15.25 -6.64
N HIS A 162 -5.77 -13.99 -6.71
CA HIS A 162 -4.36 -13.58 -6.69
C HIS A 162 -4.05 -12.75 -5.45
N THR A 163 -4.04 -13.42 -4.30
CA THR A 163 -3.74 -12.79 -3.01
C THR A 163 -2.51 -13.43 -2.39
N LEU A 164 -1.59 -12.58 -1.95
CA LEU A 164 -0.37 -12.99 -1.24
C LEU A 164 -0.43 -12.53 0.21
N ARG A 165 0.21 -13.28 1.08
CA ARG A 165 0.36 -12.95 2.51
C ARG A 165 1.75 -13.31 3.01
N HIS A 166 2.26 -12.49 3.92
CA HIS A 166 3.53 -12.77 4.58
C HIS A 166 3.49 -14.16 5.26
N PRO A 167 4.58 -14.97 5.22
CA PRO A 167 4.62 -16.34 5.77
C PRO A 167 4.23 -16.48 7.24
N SER A 168 4.35 -15.40 8.04
CA SER A 168 3.84 -15.39 9.42
C SER A 168 2.31 -15.43 9.52
N ALA A 169 1.58 -15.33 8.40
CA ALA A 169 0.14 -15.12 8.34
C ALA A 169 -0.35 -13.85 9.09
N ARG A 170 0.54 -12.87 9.25
CA ARG A 170 0.28 -11.55 9.85
C ARG A 170 0.55 -10.45 8.82
N GLY A 171 0.04 -9.26 9.12
CA GLY A 171 0.15 -8.11 8.22
C GLY A 171 -0.87 -8.12 7.10
N PRO A 172 -0.85 -7.08 6.24
CA PRO A 172 -1.82 -6.92 5.16
C PRO A 172 -1.75 -8.05 4.14
N LEU A 173 -2.86 -8.24 3.45
CA LEU A 173 -2.92 -9.03 2.23
C LEU A 173 -2.46 -8.17 1.05
N LEU A 174 -1.63 -8.71 0.18
CA LEU A 174 -1.30 -8.10 -1.11
C LEU A 174 -2.22 -8.71 -2.17
N GLU A 175 -3.20 -7.94 -2.62
CA GLU A 175 -4.19 -8.35 -3.61
C GLU A 175 -3.79 -7.87 -4.99
N ILE A 176 -3.62 -8.77 -5.94
CA ILE A 176 -3.39 -8.43 -7.34
C ILE A 176 -4.73 -8.49 -8.05
N VAL A 177 -5.20 -7.35 -8.55
CA VAL A 177 -6.52 -7.23 -9.14
C VAL A 177 -6.44 -6.77 -10.60
N PRO A 178 -7.38 -7.19 -11.46
CA PRO A 178 -7.38 -6.72 -12.85
C PRO A 178 -7.51 -5.20 -12.92
N GLU A 179 -6.67 -4.57 -13.75
CA GLU A 179 -6.76 -3.13 -13.99
C GLU A 179 -8.07 -2.77 -14.70
N SER A 180 -8.67 -1.65 -14.30
CA SER A 180 -9.88 -1.13 -14.94
C SER A 180 -9.63 -0.44 -16.27
N ALA A 181 -8.40 0.05 -16.49
CA ALA A 181 -7.93 0.71 -17.69
C ALA A 181 -6.43 0.53 -17.86
N PRO A 182 -5.91 0.36 -19.10
CA PRO A 182 -4.48 0.25 -19.36
C PRO A 182 -3.70 1.43 -18.80
N LYS A 183 -2.50 1.17 -18.26
CA LYS A 183 -1.59 2.21 -17.82
C LYS A 183 -1.06 3.01 -19.01
N SER A 184 -1.05 4.33 -18.88
CA SER A 184 -0.42 5.19 -19.89
C SER A 184 1.09 4.92 -19.95
N ALA A 185 1.66 4.92 -21.15
CA ALA A 185 3.10 4.72 -21.30
C ALA A 185 3.88 5.82 -20.57
N GLY A 186 4.83 5.42 -19.73
CA GLY A 186 5.66 6.33 -18.92
C GLY A 186 4.94 6.97 -17.73
N ALA A 187 3.70 6.56 -17.44
CA ALA A 187 3.00 7.05 -16.26
C ALA A 187 3.66 6.53 -14.97
N LYS A 188 3.94 7.45 -14.04
CA LYS A 188 4.38 7.11 -12.68
C LYS A 188 3.17 6.83 -11.80
N ASN A 189 3.19 5.73 -11.05
CA ASN A 189 2.20 5.54 -10.00
C ASN A 189 2.48 6.50 -8.86
N ARG A 190 1.42 7.12 -8.32
CA ARG A 190 1.52 8.02 -7.17
C ARG A 190 1.74 7.28 -5.85
N LEU A 191 1.40 6.00 -5.79
CA LEU A 191 1.75 5.08 -4.73
C LEU A 191 2.51 3.91 -5.34
N HIS A 192 3.57 3.45 -4.67
CA HIS A 192 4.36 2.31 -5.11
C HIS A 192 4.90 1.51 -3.92
N LEU A 193 5.42 0.33 -4.21
CA LEU A 193 5.98 -0.60 -3.24
C LEU A 193 7.49 -0.65 -3.45
N ASP A 194 8.26 -0.50 -2.38
CA ASP A 194 9.70 -0.62 -2.42
C ASP A 194 10.17 -1.90 -1.73
N LEU A 195 11.13 -2.55 -2.36
CA LEU A 195 11.80 -3.73 -1.84
C LEU A 195 13.18 -3.36 -1.32
N ARG A 196 13.53 -3.93 -0.17
CA ARG A 196 14.90 -3.87 0.34
C ARG A 196 15.65 -5.16 0.08
N LEU A 197 16.91 -5.03 -0.30
CA LEU A 197 17.85 -6.14 -0.32
C LEU A 197 18.26 -6.51 1.11
N GLU A 198 18.35 -7.80 1.40
CA GLU A 198 18.87 -8.29 2.67
C GLU A 198 20.40 -8.31 2.66
N ASP A 199 21.00 -8.40 3.85
CA ASP A 199 22.45 -8.55 3.97
C ASP A 199 22.93 -9.82 3.24
N GLY A 200 23.77 -9.62 2.22
CA GLY A 200 24.28 -10.69 1.37
C GLY A 200 23.57 -10.84 0.03
N ASP A 201 22.47 -10.14 -0.20
CA ASP A 201 21.85 -10.05 -1.53
C ASP A 201 22.78 -9.29 -2.50
N ASN A 202 22.77 -9.72 -3.76
CA ASN A 202 23.52 -9.08 -4.83
C ASN A 202 22.57 -8.22 -5.67
N ALA A 203 22.82 -6.91 -5.73
CA ALA A 203 21.96 -5.97 -6.46
C ALA A 203 21.86 -6.28 -7.97
N GLU A 204 22.97 -6.73 -8.60
CA GLU A 204 22.97 -7.11 -10.02
C GLU A 204 22.10 -8.37 -10.23
N ALA A 205 22.22 -9.36 -9.35
CA ALA A 205 21.38 -10.56 -9.41
C ALA A 205 19.90 -10.24 -9.17
N ALA A 206 19.59 -9.32 -8.26
CA ALA A 206 18.24 -8.84 -8.02
C ALA A 206 17.67 -8.13 -9.26
N ALA A 207 18.42 -7.27 -9.92
CA ALA A 207 18.01 -6.60 -11.15
C ALA A 207 17.75 -7.59 -12.30
N VAL A 208 18.61 -8.63 -12.43
CA VAL A 208 18.39 -9.70 -13.40
C VAL A 208 17.08 -10.46 -13.10
N LEU A 209 16.86 -10.85 -11.85
CA LEU A 209 15.64 -11.53 -11.44
C LEU A 209 14.37 -10.68 -11.73
N VAL A 210 14.40 -9.40 -11.37
CA VAL A 210 13.29 -8.47 -11.68
C VAL A 210 13.01 -8.44 -13.18
N SER A 211 14.05 -8.36 -14.01
CA SER A 211 13.91 -8.37 -15.48
C SER A 211 13.38 -9.70 -16.02
N GLU A 212 13.84 -10.84 -15.49
CA GLU A 212 13.36 -12.18 -15.87
C GLU A 212 11.89 -12.39 -15.51
N LEU A 213 11.42 -11.75 -14.43
CA LEU A 213 10.01 -11.75 -14.01
C LEU A 213 9.15 -10.69 -14.72
N GLY A 214 9.70 -10.01 -15.74
CA GLY A 214 8.97 -9.03 -16.55
C GLY A 214 8.99 -7.61 -16.02
N GLY A 215 9.81 -7.31 -15.00
CA GLY A 215 10.03 -5.94 -14.55
C GLY A 215 10.88 -5.17 -15.56
N GLU A 216 10.59 -3.89 -15.71
CA GLU A 216 11.31 -2.98 -16.60
C GLU A 216 12.02 -1.89 -15.81
N GLU A 217 13.22 -1.50 -16.27
CA GLU A 217 13.91 -0.36 -15.69
C GLU A 217 13.13 0.93 -15.99
N TYR A 218 12.86 1.70 -14.95
CA TYR A 218 12.18 2.97 -15.07
C TYR A 218 13.15 4.13 -14.81
N ASP A 219 13.47 4.89 -15.86
CA ASP A 219 14.32 6.09 -15.77
C ASP A 219 13.50 7.28 -15.22
N GLY A 220 13.07 7.17 -13.99
CA GLY A 220 12.25 8.17 -13.29
C GLY A 220 13.03 9.27 -12.57
N GLY A 221 14.34 9.34 -12.78
CA GLY A 221 15.18 10.40 -12.20
C GLY A 221 15.59 10.17 -10.73
N TRP A 222 15.44 8.96 -10.21
CA TRP A 222 16.03 8.58 -8.92
C TRP A 222 17.52 8.27 -9.14
N GLY A 223 18.36 9.17 -8.66
CA GLY A 223 19.80 8.87 -8.56
C GLY A 223 20.04 7.78 -7.52
N PRO A 224 21.22 7.10 -7.58
CA PRO A 224 21.59 6.16 -6.54
C PRO A 224 21.61 6.86 -5.18
N LEU A 225 20.87 6.30 -4.21
CA LEU A 225 20.96 6.69 -2.81
C LEU A 225 22.31 6.31 -2.23
#